data_39c6ecc3f2c079a72532e7ab830958e3
#
_entry.id   39c6ecc3f2c079a72532e7ab830958e3
#
_cell.length_a   1.000
_cell.length_b   1.000
_cell.length_c   1.000
_cell.angle_alpha   90.00
_cell.angle_beta   90.00
_cell.angle_gamma   90.00
#
_symmetry.space_group_name_H-M   'P 1'
#
loop_
_entity.id
_entity.type
_entity.pdbx_description
1 polymer ?
#
loop_
_entity_poly.entity_id
_entity_poly.type
_entity_poly.pdbx_seq_one_letter_code
_entity_poly.pdbx_strand_id
1 'polypeptide(L)'
;FDLGAYRLLSLAESLKFREMYPEYVLPSRWVDRWKPQDDGGVLAKSRIVILGFKDPHVLLLERSAPTPTNEAFATILQIFASTGRAAWSSDIKNAFGQSMKTNRTTPLAASLPQGMLEAGYNLDPRQVLLCETEVYGLISGPSWLRQSLVSCILDLGYIKNPYDKCLFTLPPENGSIEVLNDGDIIIEVDDILEGGNDRHAEKMEEFYKRFKCGKRKKLMDLGQDGTLISGIRVIQHKDFSFTWHMQEYV
;
A
#
# COMPACT_ATOMS: atom_id res chain seq x y z
N PHE A 1 -17.00 0.87 1.09
CA PHE A 1 -17.46 -0.45 0.61
C PHE A 1 -17.07 -0.70 -0.85
N ASP A 2 -16.76 0.31 -1.64
CA ASP A 2 -16.52 0.20 -3.10
C ASP A 2 -15.34 -0.71 -3.49
N LEU A 3 -14.42 -1.00 -2.57
CA LEU A 3 -13.27 -1.88 -2.81
C LEU A 3 -13.50 -3.34 -2.37
N GLY A 4 -14.68 -3.65 -1.83
CA GLY A 4 -15.00 -5.01 -1.38
C GLY A 4 -14.20 -5.47 -0.15
N ALA A 5 -13.56 -4.55 0.59
CA ALA A 5 -12.75 -4.88 1.77
C ALA A 5 -13.61 -5.39 2.95
N TYR A 6 -14.84 -4.91 3.02
CA TYR A 6 -15.82 -5.31 4.02
C TYR A 6 -17.14 -5.68 3.36
N ARG A 7 -17.82 -6.65 3.92
CA ARG A 7 -19.21 -6.97 3.60
C ARG A 7 -20.07 -6.81 4.84
N LEU A 8 -21.06 -5.93 4.79
CA LEU A 8 -22.05 -5.82 5.85
C LEU A 8 -22.95 -7.06 5.83
N LEU A 9 -22.98 -7.80 6.91
CA LEU A 9 -23.86 -8.93 7.05
C LEU A 9 -25.26 -8.46 7.44
N SER A 10 -26.30 -9.18 6.95
CA SER A 10 -27.65 -9.00 7.45
C SER A 10 -27.73 -9.27 8.95
N LEU A 11 -28.79 -8.83 9.64
CA LEU A 11 -28.93 -9.07 11.06
C LEU A 11 -28.93 -10.59 11.38
N ALA A 12 -29.62 -11.38 10.59
CA ALA A 12 -29.68 -12.84 10.78
C ALA A 12 -28.32 -13.50 10.61
N GLU A 13 -27.56 -13.16 9.55
CA GLU A 13 -26.19 -13.65 9.34
C GLU A 13 -25.26 -13.21 10.47
N SER A 14 -25.41 -11.97 10.94
CA SER A 14 -24.59 -11.40 12.02
C SER A 14 -24.81 -12.12 13.35
N LEU A 15 -26.05 -12.42 13.69
CA LEU A 15 -26.37 -13.17 14.90
C LEU A 15 -25.79 -14.59 14.84
N LYS A 16 -25.94 -15.26 13.70
CA LYS A 16 -25.34 -16.57 13.48
C LYS A 16 -23.82 -16.51 13.54
N PHE A 17 -23.19 -15.50 12.96
CA PHE A 17 -21.74 -15.30 13.02
C PHE A 17 -21.25 -15.12 14.46
N ARG A 18 -21.94 -14.30 15.26
CA ARG A 18 -21.63 -14.07 16.68
C ARG A 18 -21.77 -15.32 17.54
N GLU A 19 -22.73 -16.17 17.21
CA GLU A 19 -22.92 -17.46 17.89
C GLU A 19 -21.78 -18.45 17.55
N MET A 20 -21.42 -18.56 16.27
CA MET A 20 -20.41 -19.51 15.79
C MET A 20 -18.97 -19.05 16.08
N TYR A 21 -18.71 -17.75 16.03
CA TYR A 21 -17.37 -17.16 16.09
C TYR A 21 -17.31 -15.93 17.02
N PRO A 22 -17.71 -16.04 18.30
CA PRO A 22 -17.83 -14.87 19.19
C PRO A 22 -16.50 -14.11 19.38
N GLU A 23 -15.37 -14.83 19.45
CA GLU A 23 -14.04 -14.25 19.66
C GLU A 23 -13.47 -13.57 18.39
N TYR A 24 -14.06 -13.86 17.22
CA TYR A 24 -13.64 -13.30 15.93
C TYR A 24 -14.47 -12.08 15.50
N VAL A 25 -15.30 -11.57 16.39
CA VAL A 25 -15.96 -10.26 16.21
C VAL A 25 -15.17 -9.21 16.96
N LEU A 26 -14.24 -8.57 16.27
CA LEU A 26 -13.36 -7.57 16.86
C LEU A 26 -14.02 -6.20 16.96
N PRO A 27 -13.71 -5.42 18.00
CA PRO A 27 -14.11 -4.03 18.06
C PRO A 27 -13.50 -3.21 16.92
N SER A 28 -14.23 -2.20 16.46
CA SER A 28 -13.73 -1.21 15.51
C SER A 28 -14.01 0.21 15.97
N ARG A 29 -13.30 1.16 15.40
CA ARG A 29 -13.50 2.58 15.65
C ARG A 29 -13.22 3.41 14.41
N TRP A 30 -13.76 4.61 14.36
CA TRP A 30 -13.32 5.64 13.44
C TRP A 30 -12.01 6.25 13.90
N VAL A 31 -11.14 6.53 12.91
CA VAL A 31 -9.95 7.36 13.08
C VAL A 31 -10.04 8.47 12.03
N ASP A 32 -10.29 9.67 12.54
CA ASP A 32 -10.44 10.87 11.73
C ASP A 32 -9.16 11.68 11.77
N ARG A 33 -8.75 12.18 10.59
CA ARG A 33 -7.58 13.05 10.44
C ARG A 33 -7.89 14.16 9.45
N TRP A 34 -7.43 15.35 9.75
CA TRP A 34 -7.34 16.44 8.79
C TRP A 34 -6.05 16.27 7.97
N LYS A 35 -6.19 16.17 6.64
CA LYS A 35 -5.05 16.08 5.73
C LYS A 35 -4.94 17.38 4.96
N PRO A 36 -3.82 18.15 5.12
CA PRO A 36 -3.54 19.30 4.26
C PRO A 36 -3.51 18.88 2.79
N GLN A 37 -3.99 19.75 1.92
CA GLN A 37 -3.95 19.58 0.47
C GLN A 37 -2.96 20.57 -0.15
N ASP A 38 -2.46 20.25 -1.33
CA ASP A 38 -1.48 21.05 -2.07
C ASP A 38 -2.02 22.46 -2.44
N ASP A 39 -3.34 22.63 -2.47
CA ASP A 39 -4.03 23.90 -2.73
C ASP A 39 -4.26 24.76 -1.47
N GLY A 40 -3.70 24.34 -0.33
CA GLY A 40 -3.91 24.98 0.97
C GLY A 40 -5.21 24.62 1.67
N GLY A 41 -6.05 23.79 1.06
CA GLY A 41 -7.26 23.24 1.66
C GLY A 41 -6.96 22.14 2.67
N VAL A 42 -8.01 21.69 3.37
CA VAL A 42 -7.93 20.60 4.35
C VAL A 42 -8.99 19.56 4.04
N LEU A 43 -8.57 18.31 3.86
CA LEU A 43 -9.45 17.18 3.64
C LEU A 43 -9.69 16.40 4.93
N ALA A 44 -10.96 16.21 5.30
CA ALA A 44 -11.31 15.26 6.35
C ALA A 44 -11.14 13.83 5.84
N LYS A 45 -10.25 13.06 6.46
CA LYS A 45 -9.98 11.67 6.12
C LYS A 45 -10.36 10.77 7.27
N SER A 46 -11.41 9.95 7.08
CA SER A 46 -11.91 9.01 8.07
C SER A 46 -11.60 7.57 7.67
N ARG A 47 -11.20 6.74 8.61
CA ARG A 47 -10.95 5.32 8.41
C ARG A 47 -11.62 4.49 9.49
N ILE A 48 -12.21 3.37 9.08
CA ILE A 48 -12.58 2.31 10.03
C ILE A 48 -11.31 1.53 10.36
N VAL A 49 -10.98 1.45 11.63
CA VAL A 49 -9.81 0.73 12.15
C VAL A 49 -10.27 -0.36 13.10
N ILE A 50 -9.89 -1.60 12.81
CA ILE A 50 -10.18 -2.75 13.67
C ILE A 50 -9.14 -2.82 14.79
N LEU A 51 -9.54 -3.21 15.98
CA LEU A 51 -8.61 -3.43 17.10
C LEU A 51 -7.93 -4.80 16.96
N GLY A 52 -7.05 -4.93 15.98
CA GLY A 52 -6.42 -6.18 15.57
C GLY A 52 -5.53 -6.83 16.64
N PHE A 53 -5.13 -6.11 17.69
CA PHE A 53 -4.45 -6.70 18.84
C PHE A 53 -5.36 -7.66 19.65
N LYS A 54 -6.67 -7.63 19.42
CA LYS A 54 -7.65 -8.57 19.97
C LYS A 54 -7.92 -9.79 19.08
N ASP A 55 -7.24 -9.89 17.95
CA ASP A 55 -7.36 -11.06 17.07
C ASP A 55 -6.89 -12.31 17.80
N PRO A 56 -7.71 -13.38 17.92
CA PRO A 56 -7.29 -14.61 18.59
C PRO A 56 -6.02 -15.23 18.00
N HIS A 57 -5.75 -14.98 16.70
CA HIS A 57 -4.57 -15.50 16.01
C HIS A 57 -3.39 -14.51 15.97
N VAL A 58 -3.44 -13.41 16.73
CA VAL A 58 -2.45 -12.32 16.68
C VAL A 58 -1.00 -12.77 16.77
N LEU A 59 -0.70 -13.82 17.53
CA LEU A 59 0.66 -14.35 17.71
C LEU A 59 1.12 -15.24 16.53
N LEU A 60 0.19 -15.72 15.71
CA LEU A 60 0.46 -16.63 14.60
C LEU A 60 0.56 -15.89 13.25
N LEU A 61 0.17 -14.61 13.22
CA LEU A 61 0.11 -13.83 11.99
C LEU A 61 1.47 -13.23 11.64
N GLU A 62 1.80 -13.26 10.34
CA GLU A 62 2.92 -12.51 9.79
C GLU A 62 2.63 -11.00 9.90
N ARG A 63 3.57 -10.27 10.51
CA ARG A 63 3.41 -8.83 10.83
C ARG A 63 4.32 -7.94 10.00
N SER A 64 5.38 -8.54 9.43
CA SER A 64 6.46 -7.78 8.84
C SER A 64 6.09 -7.28 7.44
N ALA A 65 6.14 -5.97 7.27
CA ALA A 65 6.34 -5.35 5.97
C ALA A 65 7.74 -4.72 6.01
N PRO A 66 8.71 -5.23 5.24
CA PRO A 66 10.04 -4.66 5.22
C PRO A 66 10.03 -3.24 4.67
N THR A 67 10.95 -2.41 5.16
CA THR A 67 11.27 -1.11 4.60
C THR A 67 12.54 -1.22 3.76
N PRO A 68 12.73 -0.41 2.70
CA PRO A 68 13.94 -0.43 1.91
C PRO A 68 15.13 0.05 2.74
N THR A 69 16.29 -0.56 2.51
CA THR A 69 17.54 -0.08 3.10
C THR A 69 18.00 1.22 2.44
N ASN A 70 18.77 2.03 3.16
CA ASN A 70 19.35 3.26 2.59
C ASN A 70 20.26 2.94 1.40
N GLU A 71 20.97 1.82 1.45
CA GLU A 71 21.85 1.34 0.38
C GLU A 71 21.05 0.98 -0.87
N ALA A 72 19.93 0.27 -0.74
CA ALA A 72 19.06 -0.06 -1.87
C ALA A 72 18.46 1.21 -2.47
N PHE A 73 18.04 2.15 -1.62
CA PHE A 73 17.50 3.43 -2.05
C PHE A 73 18.54 4.25 -2.82
N ALA A 74 19.75 4.43 -2.26
CA ALA A 74 20.85 5.14 -2.92
C ALA A 74 21.26 4.47 -4.24
N THR A 75 21.29 3.13 -4.27
CA THR A 75 21.65 2.36 -5.47
C THR A 75 20.67 2.60 -6.60
N ILE A 76 19.36 2.57 -6.34
CA ILE A 76 18.36 2.78 -7.39
C ILE A 76 18.38 4.21 -7.93
N LEU A 77 18.56 5.22 -7.05
CA LEU A 77 18.72 6.62 -7.48
C LEU A 77 19.97 6.77 -8.34
N GLN A 78 21.08 6.11 -7.97
CA GLN A 78 22.31 6.13 -8.78
C GLN A 78 22.10 5.46 -10.14
N ILE A 79 21.37 4.34 -10.21
CA ILE A 79 21.03 3.68 -11.47
C ILE A 79 20.23 4.64 -12.36
N PHE A 80 19.19 5.30 -11.82
CA PHE A 80 18.39 6.25 -12.58
C PHE A 80 19.22 7.44 -13.09
N ALA A 81 20.08 7.99 -12.24
CA ALA A 81 20.97 9.07 -12.63
C ALA A 81 21.94 8.66 -13.76
N SER A 82 22.60 7.52 -13.60
CA SER A 82 23.62 7.02 -14.55
C SER A 82 23.04 6.61 -15.88
N THR A 83 21.77 6.19 -15.91
CA THR A 83 21.08 5.74 -17.13
C THR A 83 20.16 6.81 -17.73
N GLY A 84 20.13 8.02 -17.16
CA GLY A 84 19.27 9.12 -17.64
C GLY A 84 17.78 8.80 -17.55
N ARG A 85 17.35 8.07 -16.50
CA ARG A 85 15.96 7.68 -16.30
C ARG A 85 15.22 8.66 -15.43
N ALA A 86 14.02 9.01 -15.87
CA ALA A 86 13.09 9.75 -15.02
C ALA A 86 12.53 8.82 -13.94
N ALA A 87 12.53 9.33 -12.69
CA ALA A 87 11.89 8.65 -11.58
C ALA A 87 10.46 9.13 -11.39
N TRP A 88 9.60 8.22 -10.96
CA TRP A 88 8.19 8.46 -10.68
C TRP A 88 7.85 7.97 -9.28
N SER A 89 6.96 8.70 -8.61
CA SER A 89 6.40 8.27 -7.34
C SER A 89 4.88 8.18 -7.40
N SER A 90 4.31 7.24 -6.65
CA SER A 90 2.87 7.12 -6.46
C SER A 90 2.57 6.48 -5.11
N ASP A 91 1.36 6.70 -4.60
CA ASP A 91 0.81 6.06 -3.41
C ASP A 91 -0.41 5.20 -3.77
N ILE A 92 -0.61 4.07 -3.12
CA ILE A 92 -1.77 3.21 -3.35
C ILE A 92 -2.94 3.72 -2.51
N LYS A 93 -4.02 4.14 -3.17
CA LYS A 93 -5.23 4.63 -2.49
C LYS A 93 -5.94 3.50 -1.74
N ASN A 94 -6.26 3.73 -0.46
CA ASN A 94 -6.95 2.73 0.37
C ASN A 94 -6.31 1.34 0.29
N ALA A 95 -4.99 1.30 0.36
CA ALA A 95 -4.12 0.17 0.01
C ALA A 95 -4.60 -1.19 0.54
N PHE A 96 -4.89 -1.29 1.85
CA PHE A 96 -5.34 -2.55 2.45
C PHE A 96 -6.67 -3.07 1.87
N GLY A 97 -7.57 -2.16 1.44
CA GLY A 97 -8.82 -2.53 0.79
C GLY A 97 -8.65 -3.09 -0.63
N GLN A 98 -7.48 -2.91 -1.23
CA GLN A 98 -7.16 -3.42 -2.56
C GLN A 98 -6.32 -4.70 -2.52
N SER A 99 -5.94 -5.17 -1.34
CA SER A 99 -5.23 -6.44 -1.21
C SER A 99 -6.12 -7.62 -1.63
N MET A 100 -5.50 -8.75 -1.94
CA MET A 100 -6.22 -9.97 -2.25
C MET A 100 -7.14 -10.37 -1.09
N LYS A 101 -8.15 -11.19 -1.38
CA LYS A 101 -9.04 -11.72 -0.34
C LYS A 101 -8.25 -12.48 0.72
N THR A 102 -8.69 -12.34 1.96
CA THR A 102 -8.06 -13.06 3.08
C THR A 102 -8.19 -14.57 2.89
N ASN A 103 -7.15 -15.30 3.28
CA ASN A 103 -7.13 -16.76 3.27
C ASN A 103 -7.30 -17.36 4.68
N ARG A 104 -7.84 -16.60 5.62
CA ARG A 104 -8.09 -17.07 6.99
C ARG A 104 -9.01 -18.28 6.98
N THR A 105 -8.62 -19.32 7.71
CA THR A 105 -9.47 -20.52 7.91
C THR A 105 -10.72 -20.20 8.73
N THR A 106 -10.59 -19.28 9.70
CA THR A 106 -11.72 -18.77 10.48
C THR A 106 -11.98 -17.33 10.04
N PRO A 107 -13.20 -17.01 9.58
CA PRO A 107 -13.53 -15.67 9.12
C PRO A 107 -13.47 -14.67 10.28
N LEU A 108 -13.08 -13.44 9.98
CA LEU A 108 -13.00 -12.33 10.93
C LEU A 108 -14.04 -11.28 10.60
N ALA A 109 -14.70 -10.75 11.61
CA ALA A 109 -15.62 -9.64 11.44
C ALA A 109 -15.31 -8.50 12.43
N ALA A 110 -15.75 -7.29 12.09
CA ALA A 110 -15.71 -6.15 12.98
C ALA A 110 -17.11 -5.77 13.46
N SER A 111 -17.24 -5.35 14.71
CA SER A 111 -18.43 -4.64 15.18
C SER A 111 -18.59 -3.32 14.42
N LEU A 112 -19.81 -2.83 14.27
CA LEU A 112 -20.02 -1.52 13.68
C LEU A 112 -19.42 -0.44 14.60
N PRO A 113 -18.63 0.52 14.07
CA PRO A 113 -18.14 1.63 14.87
C PRO A 113 -19.29 2.57 15.23
N GLN A 114 -19.26 3.16 16.41
CA GLN A 114 -20.35 3.99 16.95
C GLN A 114 -20.81 5.08 15.99
N GLY A 115 -19.89 5.83 15.39
CA GLY A 115 -20.24 6.88 14.43
C GLY A 115 -21.02 6.40 13.20
N MET A 116 -20.92 5.12 12.84
CA MET A 116 -21.70 4.54 11.75
C MET A 116 -23.17 4.35 12.14
N LEU A 117 -23.44 4.01 13.39
CA LEU A 117 -24.80 3.88 13.92
C LEU A 117 -25.48 5.25 14.06
N GLU A 118 -24.69 6.29 14.40
CA GLU A 118 -25.16 7.65 14.58
C GLU A 118 -25.39 8.40 13.25
N ALA A 119 -24.75 7.96 12.18
CA ALA A 119 -24.81 8.62 10.85
C ALA A 119 -26.15 8.43 10.09
N GLY A 120 -27.19 7.91 10.75
CA GLY A 120 -28.55 7.77 10.19
C GLY A 120 -28.73 6.61 9.22
N TYR A 121 -27.76 5.72 9.10
CA TYR A 121 -27.97 4.43 8.43
C TYR A 121 -28.88 3.56 9.30
N ASN A 122 -29.90 2.97 8.70
CA ASN A 122 -30.81 2.07 9.44
C ASN A 122 -30.11 0.72 9.72
N LEU A 123 -29.16 0.72 10.66
CA LEU A 123 -28.33 -0.42 11.04
C LEU A 123 -28.67 -0.89 12.46
N ASP A 124 -28.73 -2.20 12.64
CA ASP A 124 -28.83 -2.79 13.98
C ASP A 124 -27.40 -2.88 14.59
N PRO A 125 -27.20 -2.46 15.84
CA PRO A 125 -25.87 -2.53 16.51
C PRO A 125 -25.27 -3.93 16.59
N ARG A 126 -26.09 -4.96 16.44
CA ARG A 126 -25.64 -6.36 16.43
C ARG A 126 -25.10 -6.82 15.09
N GLN A 127 -25.34 -6.06 14.00
CA GLN A 127 -24.74 -6.35 12.71
C GLN A 127 -23.22 -6.24 12.77
N VAL A 128 -22.54 -6.94 11.86
CA VAL A 128 -21.07 -6.95 11.75
C VAL A 128 -20.62 -6.72 10.32
N LEU A 129 -19.40 -6.20 10.20
CA LEU A 129 -18.67 -6.07 8.96
C LEU A 129 -17.75 -7.27 8.81
N LEU A 130 -18.07 -8.21 7.92
CA LEU A 130 -17.16 -9.28 7.58
C LEU A 130 -15.96 -8.72 6.83
N CYS A 131 -14.75 -9.09 7.26
CA CYS A 131 -13.50 -8.70 6.62
C CYS A 131 -13.25 -9.62 5.42
N GLU A 132 -13.28 -9.07 4.23
CA GLU A 132 -12.97 -9.81 2.99
C GLU A 132 -11.46 -9.76 2.66
N THR A 133 -10.75 -8.77 3.21
CA THR A 133 -9.29 -8.61 3.12
C THR A 133 -8.70 -8.32 4.50
N GLU A 134 -7.37 -8.23 4.59
CA GLU A 134 -6.68 -7.79 5.80
C GLU A 134 -6.68 -6.25 5.85
N VAL A 135 -7.60 -5.68 6.61
CA VAL A 135 -7.94 -4.26 6.62
C VAL A 135 -7.16 -3.44 7.67
N TYR A 136 -7.38 -2.11 7.68
CA TYR A 136 -6.75 -1.20 8.65
C TYR A 136 -6.97 -1.62 10.10
N GLY A 137 -5.87 -1.69 10.84
CA GLY A 137 -5.83 -2.06 12.25
C GLY A 137 -5.56 -3.54 12.49
N LEU A 138 -5.72 -4.40 11.49
CA LEU A 138 -5.26 -5.79 11.58
C LEU A 138 -3.73 -5.83 11.49
N ILE A 139 -3.11 -6.61 12.33
CA ILE A 139 -1.64 -6.71 12.43
C ILE A 139 -1.02 -7.30 11.16
N SER A 140 -1.73 -8.20 10.50
CA SER A 140 -1.36 -8.82 9.22
C SER A 140 -1.56 -7.92 8.01
N GLY A 141 -2.27 -6.78 8.15
CA GLY A 141 -2.60 -5.90 7.02
C GLY A 141 -1.39 -5.52 6.16
N PRO A 142 -0.29 -4.98 6.74
CA PRO A 142 0.89 -4.59 5.95
C PRO A 142 1.54 -5.76 5.21
N SER A 143 1.70 -6.92 5.85
CA SER A 143 2.29 -8.10 5.20
C SER A 143 1.39 -8.66 4.10
N TRP A 144 0.06 -8.61 4.28
CA TRP A 144 -0.91 -9.09 3.31
C TRP A 144 -0.99 -8.19 2.07
N LEU A 145 -1.00 -6.86 2.27
CA LEU A 145 -0.88 -5.90 1.18
C LEU A 145 0.39 -6.14 0.37
N ARG A 146 1.51 -6.27 1.07
CA ARG A 146 2.78 -6.57 0.43
C ARG A 146 2.74 -7.84 -0.42
N GLN A 147 2.17 -8.92 0.08
CA GLN A 147 2.02 -10.16 -0.69
C GLN A 147 1.22 -9.93 -1.98
N SER A 148 0.14 -9.14 -1.90
CA SER A 148 -0.70 -8.79 -3.05
C SER A 148 0.08 -7.99 -4.11
N LEU A 149 0.88 -7.01 -3.67
CA LEU A 149 1.70 -6.17 -4.55
C LEU A 149 2.84 -6.98 -5.18
N VAL A 150 3.54 -7.76 -4.36
CA VAL A 150 4.65 -8.60 -4.82
C VAL A 150 4.17 -9.64 -5.84
N SER A 151 3.04 -10.30 -5.58
CA SER A 151 2.46 -11.23 -6.56
C SER A 151 2.21 -10.54 -7.90
N CYS A 152 1.58 -9.36 -7.89
CA CYS A 152 1.34 -8.60 -9.11
C CYS A 152 2.63 -8.24 -9.85
N ILE A 153 3.65 -7.75 -9.15
CA ILE A 153 4.92 -7.35 -9.75
C ILE A 153 5.67 -8.54 -10.36
N LEU A 154 5.66 -9.68 -9.68
CA LEU A 154 6.26 -10.90 -10.22
C LEU A 154 5.52 -11.40 -11.47
N ASP A 155 4.17 -11.34 -11.47
CA ASP A 155 3.34 -11.67 -12.64
C ASP A 155 3.66 -10.77 -13.85
N LEU A 156 4.07 -9.52 -13.60
CA LEU A 156 4.49 -8.57 -14.64
C LEU A 156 5.91 -8.82 -15.18
N GLY A 157 6.63 -9.79 -14.61
CA GLY A 157 7.95 -10.22 -15.06
C GLY A 157 9.13 -9.59 -14.33
N TYR A 158 8.89 -8.86 -13.24
CA TYR A 158 9.97 -8.37 -12.38
C TYR A 158 10.54 -9.50 -11.53
N ILE A 159 11.79 -9.37 -11.17
CA ILE A 159 12.49 -10.27 -10.25
C ILE A 159 12.77 -9.55 -8.92
N LYS A 160 12.75 -10.31 -7.82
CA LYS A 160 13.13 -9.80 -6.50
C LYS A 160 14.63 -9.57 -6.44
N ASN A 161 15.03 -8.44 -5.88
CA ASN A 161 16.42 -8.23 -5.53
C ASN A 161 16.82 -9.18 -4.37
N PRO A 162 17.96 -9.86 -4.45
CA PRO A 162 18.39 -10.80 -3.39
C PRO A 162 18.85 -10.12 -2.11
N TYR A 163 19.24 -8.84 -2.17
CA TYR A 163 19.81 -8.10 -1.03
C TYR A 163 18.78 -7.22 -0.33
N ASP A 164 17.77 -6.74 -1.07
CA ASP A 164 16.69 -5.91 -0.52
C ASP A 164 15.32 -6.41 -0.95
N LYS A 165 14.48 -6.68 0.04
CA LYS A 165 13.13 -7.23 -0.19
C LYS A 165 12.15 -6.22 -0.81
N CYS A 166 12.44 -4.93 -0.75
CA CYS A 166 11.60 -3.87 -1.27
C CYS A 166 11.93 -3.48 -2.71
N LEU A 167 13.09 -3.96 -3.24
CA LEU A 167 13.56 -3.67 -4.57
C LEU A 167 13.21 -4.80 -5.56
N PHE A 168 12.68 -4.40 -6.71
CA PHE A 168 12.32 -5.29 -7.82
C PHE A 168 12.87 -4.73 -9.12
N THR A 169 13.43 -5.62 -9.94
CA THR A 169 14.10 -5.26 -11.20
C THR A 169 13.41 -5.97 -12.37
N LEU A 170 13.11 -5.24 -13.42
CA LEU A 170 12.67 -5.81 -14.70
C LEU A 170 13.90 -6.13 -15.55
N PRO A 171 14.23 -7.40 -15.75
CA PRO A 171 15.38 -7.77 -16.57
C PRO A 171 15.16 -7.39 -18.04
N PRO A 172 16.24 -7.19 -18.83
CA PRO A 172 16.13 -6.91 -20.25
C PRO A 172 15.42 -8.05 -21.00
N GLU A 173 14.56 -7.72 -21.95
CA GLU A 173 13.77 -8.70 -22.69
C GLU A 173 14.62 -9.74 -23.40
N ASN A 174 15.75 -9.33 -23.99
CA ASN A 174 16.62 -10.17 -24.81
C ASN A 174 17.84 -10.71 -24.06
N GLY A 175 17.87 -10.63 -22.74
CA GLY A 175 19.04 -11.03 -21.95
C GLY A 175 20.31 -10.24 -22.31
N SER A 176 20.16 -9.03 -22.85
CA SER A 176 21.28 -8.18 -23.23
C SER A 176 22.13 -7.84 -22.01
N ILE A 177 23.42 -8.11 -22.11
CA ILE A 177 24.40 -7.71 -21.08
C ILE A 177 24.82 -6.25 -21.23
N GLU A 178 24.45 -5.59 -22.33
CA GLU A 178 24.75 -4.18 -22.59
C GLU A 178 23.78 -3.22 -21.87
N VAL A 179 22.58 -3.74 -21.50
CA VAL A 179 21.56 -2.98 -20.74
C VAL A 179 21.46 -3.56 -19.34
N LEU A 180 21.65 -2.73 -18.34
CA LEU A 180 21.64 -3.16 -16.94
C LEU A 180 20.28 -3.82 -16.56
N ASN A 181 19.17 -3.18 -16.93
CA ASN A 181 17.80 -3.67 -16.77
C ASN A 181 16.83 -2.76 -17.54
N ASP A 182 15.57 -3.15 -17.64
CA ASP A 182 14.53 -2.34 -18.28
C ASP A 182 13.86 -1.37 -17.30
N GLY A 183 13.90 -1.67 -16.01
CA GLY A 183 13.36 -0.78 -14.97
C GLY A 183 13.48 -1.37 -13.57
N ASP A 184 13.30 -0.49 -12.59
CA ASP A 184 13.38 -0.83 -11.18
C ASP A 184 12.19 -0.23 -10.42
N ILE A 185 11.76 -0.92 -9.35
CA ILE A 185 10.69 -0.49 -8.46
C ILE A 185 11.14 -0.69 -7.02
N ILE A 186 10.96 0.34 -6.19
CA ILE A 186 10.97 0.21 -4.73
C ILE A 186 9.55 0.32 -4.22
N ILE A 187 9.17 -0.58 -3.30
CA ILE A 187 7.86 -0.57 -2.64
C ILE A 187 8.06 -0.56 -1.13
N GLU A 188 7.49 0.44 -0.48
CA GLU A 188 7.35 0.49 0.96
C GLU A 188 5.88 0.66 1.33
N VAL A 189 5.27 -0.41 1.83
CA VAL A 189 3.84 -0.50 2.19
C VAL A 189 2.94 -0.06 1.04
N ASP A 190 2.54 1.22 0.97
CA ASP A 190 1.68 1.83 -0.05
C ASP A 190 2.41 2.84 -0.95
N ASP A 191 3.67 3.17 -0.63
CA ASP A 191 4.51 4.07 -1.41
C ASP A 191 5.32 3.30 -2.47
N ILE A 192 5.37 3.86 -3.68
CA ILE A 192 6.09 3.30 -4.83
C ILE A 192 7.02 4.37 -5.41
N LEU A 193 8.29 4.00 -5.61
CA LEU A 193 9.26 4.72 -6.43
C LEU A 193 9.65 3.81 -7.59
N GLU A 194 9.58 4.32 -8.82
CA GLU A 194 9.88 3.50 -10.00
C GLU A 194 10.52 4.32 -11.12
N GLY A 195 11.22 3.64 -12.02
CA GLY A 195 11.80 4.25 -13.22
C GLY A 195 12.35 3.18 -14.16
N GLY A 196 12.29 3.46 -15.45
CA GLY A 196 12.74 2.52 -16.47
C GLY A 196 12.55 3.04 -17.88
N ASN A 197 12.63 2.13 -18.85
CA ASN A 197 12.38 2.37 -20.27
C ASN A 197 10.89 2.21 -20.63
N ASP A 198 10.54 2.22 -21.90
CA ASP A 198 9.16 2.12 -22.38
C ASP A 198 8.48 0.79 -21.98
N ARG A 199 9.23 -0.32 -22.01
CA ARG A 199 8.71 -1.62 -21.55
C ARG A 199 8.35 -1.60 -20.07
N HIS A 200 9.18 -0.97 -19.24
CA HIS A 200 8.86 -0.75 -17.83
C HIS A 200 7.60 0.10 -17.69
N ALA A 201 7.47 1.18 -18.47
CA ALA A 201 6.30 2.05 -18.43
C ALA A 201 5.00 1.27 -18.77
N GLU A 202 5.02 0.41 -19.78
CA GLU A 202 3.90 -0.47 -20.15
C GLU A 202 3.53 -1.42 -18.99
N LYS A 203 4.52 -2.04 -18.33
CA LYS A 203 4.28 -2.91 -17.17
C LYS A 203 3.70 -2.14 -15.99
N MET A 204 4.15 -0.92 -15.76
CA MET A 204 3.57 -0.07 -14.72
C MET A 204 2.13 0.37 -15.04
N GLU A 205 1.77 0.57 -16.30
CA GLU A 205 0.36 0.80 -16.67
C GLU A 205 -0.53 -0.41 -16.35
N GLU A 206 -0.05 -1.64 -16.58
CA GLU A 206 -0.74 -2.86 -16.18
C GLU A 206 -0.90 -2.94 -14.66
N PHE A 207 0.14 -2.59 -13.89
CA PHE A 207 0.10 -2.49 -12.43
C PHE A 207 -0.97 -1.50 -11.96
N TYR A 208 -1.01 -0.30 -12.53
CA TYR A 208 -1.97 0.76 -12.17
C TYR A 208 -3.42 0.45 -12.59
N LYS A 209 -3.64 -0.49 -13.51
CA LYS A 209 -4.98 -1.05 -13.78
C LYS A 209 -5.45 -1.99 -12.66
N ARG A 210 -4.53 -2.73 -12.03
CA ARG A 210 -4.83 -3.65 -10.91
C ARG A 210 -4.97 -2.92 -9.58
N PHE A 211 -4.14 -1.90 -9.32
CA PHE A 211 -4.15 -1.13 -8.08
C PHE A 211 -4.46 0.35 -8.36
N LYS A 212 -5.54 0.84 -7.77
CA LYS A 212 -5.89 2.27 -7.85
C LYS A 212 -4.88 3.08 -7.04
N CYS A 213 -4.02 3.78 -7.74
CA CYS A 213 -3.02 4.66 -7.13
C CYS A 213 -3.50 6.11 -7.08
N GLY A 214 -2.80 6.91 -6.28
CA GLY A 214 -2.87 8.35 -6.30
C GLY A 214 -2.31 8.92 -7.61
N LYS A 215 -2.11 10.23 -7.65
CA LYS A 215 -1.49 10.86 -8.80
C LYS A 215 -0.04 10.36 -8.93
N ARG A 216 0.29 9.69 -10.03
CA ARG A 216 1.66 9.37 -10.40
C ARG A 216 2.40 10.68 -10.68
N LYS A 217 3.48 10.94 -9.96
CA LYS A 217 4.24 12.20 -10.01
C LYS A 217 5.62 11.92 -10.61
N LYS A 218 5.96 12.61 -11.68
CA LYS A 218 7.33 12.61 -12.21
C LYS A 218 8.19 13.51 -11.33
N LEU A 219 9.26 12.97 -10.74
CA LEU A 219 10.04 13.70 -9.75
C LEU A 219 10.67 14.97 -10.32
N MET A 220 11.12 14.93 -11.57
CA MET A 220 11.69 16.10 -12.25
C MET A 220 10.72 17.28 -12.38
N ASP A 221 9.41 17.03 -12.37
CA ASP A 221 8.39 18.08 -12.52
C ASP A 221 8.02 18.72 -11.16
N LEU A 222 8.51 18.17 -10.04
CA LEU A 222 8.21 18.64 -8.69
C LEU A 222 9.17 19.76 -8.22
N GLY A 223 10.22 20.05 -8.99
CA GLY A 223 11.20 21.09 -8.65
C GLY A 223 11.88 20.83 -7.31
N GLN A 224 12.11 21.89 -6.53
CA GLN A 224 12.80 21.81 -5.24
C GLN A 224 11.96 21.17 -4.13
N ASP A 225 10.66 21.09 -4.28
CA ASP A 225 9.78 20.44 -3.29
C ASP A 225 9.94 18.92 -3.29
N GLY A 226 10.30 18.32 -4.43
CA GLY A 226 10.49 16.90 -4.56
C GLY A 226 9.30 16.07 -4.08
N THR A 227 9.57 14.86 -3.63
CA THR A 227 8.56 13.99 -3.01
C THR A 227 9.11 13.35 -1.73
N LEU A 228 8.23 13.01 -0.81
CA LEU A 228 8.57 12.28 0.41
C LEU A 228 8.29 10.80 0.17
N ILE A 229 9.30 9.95 0.30
CA ILE A 229 9.21 8.49 0.18
C ILE A 229 9.94 7.90 1.38
N SER A 230 9.30 7.01 2.13
CA SER A 230 9.93 6.40 3.32
C SER A 230 10.48 7.42 4.32
N GLY A 231 9.88 8.61 4.38
CA GLY A 231 10.39 9.70 5.20
C GLY A 231 11.64 10.42 4.65
N ILE A 232 12.10 10.04 3.47
CA ILE A 232 13.21 10.66 2.77
C ILE A 232 12.64 11.61 1.71
N ARG A 233 13.08 12.88 1.71
CA ARG A 233 12.77 13.79 0.63
C ARG A 233 13.69 13.54 -0.54
N VAL A 234 13.11 13.31 -1.73
CA VAL A 234 13.82 12.99 -2.96
C VAL A 234 13.49 14.04 -4.01
N ILE A 235 14.52 14.62 -4.59
CA ILE A 235 14.46 15.62 -5.66
C ILE A 235 15.24 15.07 -6.85
N GLN A 236 14.62 14.99 -8.02
CA GLN A 236 15.33 14.70 -9.26
C GLN A 236 15.51 15.98 -10.08
N HIS A 237 16.75 16.27 -10.45
CA HIS A 237 17.12 17.43 -11.27
C HIS A 237 16.96 17.14 -12.76
N LYS A 238 16.99 18.19 -13.59
CA LYS A 238 16.83 18.08 -15.06
C LYS A 238 17.97 17.33 -15.75
N ASP A 239 19.13 17.27 -15.11
CA ASP A 239 20.30 16.51 -15.55
C ASP A 239 20.29 15.05 -15.07
N PHE A 240 19.16 14.60 -14.55
CA PHE A 240 18.91 13.28 -13.95
C PHE A 240 19.63 13.03 -12.62
N SER A 241 20.41 13.96 -12.11
CA SER A 241 21.00 13.83 -10.77
C SER A 241 19.92 13.89 -9.69
N PHE A 242 20.26 13.38 -8.48
CA PHE A 242 19.35 13.37 -7.34
C PHE A 242 19.96 14.08 -6.14
N THR A 243 19.10 14.79 -5.42
CA THR A 243 19.34 15.22 -4.05
C THR A 243 18.34 14.49 -3.15
N TRP A 244 18.81 13.93 -2.05
CA TRP A 244 17.93 13.32 -1.04
C TRP A 244 18.41 13.66 0.37
N HIS A 245 17.46 13.88 1.28
CA HIS A 245 17.73 14.25 2.68
C HIS A 245 16.58 13.90 3.62
N MET A 246 16.85 13.89 4.92
CA MET A 246 15.91 13.58 6.00
C MET A 246 15.63 14.80 6.90
N GLN A 247 15.71 16.03 6.39
CA GLN A 247 15.57 17.25 7.19
C GLN A 247 14.23 17.40 7.89
N GLU A 248 13.19 16.69 7.43
CA GLU A 248 11.86 16.72 8.07
C GLU A 248 11.80 15.92 9.39
N TYR A 249 12.85 15.25 9.77
CA TYR A 249 12.98 14.51 11.04
C TYR A 249 13.75 15.29 12.13
N VAL A 250 14.12 16.53 11.89
CA VAL A 250 14.88 17.36 12.84
C VAL A 250 13.98 18.38 13.51
#